data_5206e5c392f88d8e6965197cc1a18285
#
_entry.id   5206e5c392f88d8e6965197cc1a18285
#
_cell.length_a   1.000
_cell.length_b   1.000
_cell.length_c   1.000
_cell.angle_alpha   90.00
_cell.angle_beta   90.00
_cell.angle_gamma   90.00
#
_symmetry.space_group_name_H-M   'P 1'
#
loop_
_entity.id
_entity.type
_entity.pdbx_description
1 polymer ?
#
loop_
_entity_poly.entity_id
_entity_poly.type
_entity_poly.pdbx_seq_one_letter_code
_entity_poly.pdbx_strand_id
1 'polypeptide(L)'
;FILRKTFFLSIIFFLSFSFLGIAQNDQDLIPLKSMAPDGIGPLSLPHLRHMVLGSAFVYNGDCPDLFIAGTGKTTELYLYKWLRNTENGVPIFDKPHKIASPFKLKGTIFQTDDHNVHALWLKKDSVIHTVFNLKKQSFDRIGGIELPELASLPQSIAARINKDQSVDLFLELVGHSIPAKYANQNPSSKEWRPYDEAGVSTTPLHYTYLCNIRYPRLLSGTPSVKQMVTHSRKETRWGMMNIAMVTLRKNDMQELICGSRLGNFTYYSRPELSQDTLSPRHYVVGSDNILLQHPSISASVCSYVDVKSGTTNIIAGGEGAVYFYKYSGEFTLDGHPVFSQPSPVLQVDADLYCGTLPVPSVIDWDGDGIEDIIVGNSDGHVLFFKNIGNNNNPRFIPKGRVQADGKDIHIQAGYSGSVQGTPESRWGYLSPTVVDWTGDGLPDIIMGDITGKYTLYVNKGTRTEPKLDAPQPF
;
A
#
# COMPACT_ATOMS: atom_id res chain seq x y z
N PHE A 1 -45.16 -22.41 -42.29
CA PHE A 1 -45.94 -21.93 -41.10
C PHE A 1 -45.55 -22.64 -39.78
N ILE A 2 -44.43 -23.39 -39.75
CA ILE A 2 -43.96 -24.10 -38.53
C ILE A 2 -42.60 -23.59 -38.01
N LEU A 3 -41.98 -22.63 -38.67
CA LEU A 3 -40.62 -22.13 -38.28
C LEU A 3 -40.58 -20.86 -37.44
N ARG A 4 -41.70 -20.38 -36.91
CA ARG A 4 -41.76 -19.16 -36.10
C ARG A 4 -42.05 -19.35 -34.60
N LYS A 5 -42.26 -20.58 -34.14
CA LYS A 5 -42.54 -20.86 -32.71
C LYS A 5 -41.35 -21.36 -31.89
N THR A 6 -40.24 -21.75 -32.53
CA THR A 6 -39.06 -22.29 -31.82
C THR A 6 -38.03 -21.22 -31.44
N PHE A 7 -38.13 -19.99 -31.98
CA PHE A 7 -37.19 -18.92 -31.70
C PHE A 7 -37.58 -18.07 -30.48
N PHE A 8 -38.84 -18.16 -30.03
CA PHE A 8 -39.28 -17.35 -28.87
C PHE A 8 -39.15 -18.06 -27.52
N LEU A 9 -38.95 -19.39 -27.51
CA LEU A 9 -38.72 -20.12 -26.25
C LEU A 9 -37.26 -20.15 -25.81
N SER A 10 -36.32 -19.95 -26.74
CA SER A 10 -34.89 -19.92 -26.40
C SER A 10 -34.43 -18.59 -25.79
N ILE A 11 -35.16 -17.50 -26.02
CA ILE A 11 -34.81 -16.16 -25.44
C ILE A 11 -35.36 -16.00 -24.00
N ILE A 12 -36.42 -16.72 -23.66
CA ILE A 12 -36.98 -16.67 -22.30
C ILE A 12 -36.19 -17.55 -21.33
N PHE A 13 -35.45 -18.57 -21.81
CA PHE A 13 -34.61 -19.39 -20.96
C PHE A 13 -33.25 -18.75 -20.64
N PHE A 14 -32.80 -17.74 -21.41
CA PHE A 14 -31.56 -17.01 -21.14
C PHE A 14 -31.71 -15.79 -20.22
N LEU A 15 -32.95 -15.35 -19.96
CA LEU A 15 -33.24 -14.21 -19.10
C LEU A 15 -33.63 -14.57 -17.65
N SER A 16 -33.76 -15.86 -17.35
CA SER A 16 -34.11 -16.33 -15.99
C SER A 16 -32.91 -16.92 -15.20
N PHE A 17 -31.70 -16.92 -15.78
CA PHE A 17 -30.47 -17.30 -15.08
C PHE A 17 -29.57 -16.13 -14.67
N SER A 18 -30.05 -14.93 -14.79
CA SER A 18 -29.35 -13.75 -14.25
C SER A 18 -29.92 -13.42 -12.87
N PHE A 19 -29.03 -13.51 -11.89
CA PHE A 19 -29.21 -13.05 -10.49
C PHE A 19 -29.90 -14.02 -9.51
N LEU A 20 -29.39 -15.24 -9.41
CA LEU A 20 -29.08 -15.75 -8.08
C LEU A 20 -27.57 -15.60 -7.92
N GLY A 21 -27.13 -14.42 -7.61
CA GLY A 21 -25.87 -14.23 -6.89
C GLY A 21 -26.11 -14.92 -5.54
N ILE A 22 -25.72 -16.18 -5.44
CA ILE A 22 -25.50 -16.83 -4.16
C ILE A 22 -24.47 -15.93 -3.50
N ALA A 23 -24.90 -15.14 -2.53
CA ALA A 23 -24.00 -14.57 -1.57
C ALA A 23 -23.32 -15.79 -0.93
N GLN A 24 -22.14 -16.15 -1.43
CA GLN A 24 -21.30 -17.15 -0.82
C GLN A 24 -21.05 -16.63 0.58
N ASN A 25 -21.55 -17.32 1.60
CA ASN A 25 -21.24 -16.99 2.98
C ASN A 25 -19.73 -17.08 3.10
N ASP A 26 -19.10 -16.03 3.63
CA ASP A 26 -17.65 -16.00 3.92
C ASP A 26 -17.16 -17.21 4.73
N GLN A 27 -18.09 -17.97 5.32
CA GLN A 27 -17.80 -19.19 6.08
C GLN A 27 -17.46 -20.41 5.20
N ASP A 28 -17.79 -20.39 3.92
CA ASP A 28 -17.55 -21.52 3.00
C ASP A 28 -16.23 -21.38 2.21
N LEU A 29 -15.53 -20.26 2.36
CA LEU A 29 -14.24 -20.05 1.71
C LEU A 29 -13.12 -20.58 2.60
N ILE A 30 -12.44 -21.62 2.16
CA ILE A 30 -11.23 -22.11 2.81
C ILE A 30 -10.05 -21.38 2.20
N PRO A 31 -9.41 -20.43 2.93
CA PRO A 31 -8.27 -19.71 2.38
C PRO A 31 -7.09 -20.67 2.14
N LEU A 32 -6.45 -20.55 0.99
CA LEU A 32 -5.21 -21.27 0.73
C LEU A 32 -4.11 -20.72 1.64
N LYS A 33 -3.49 -21.62 2.38
CA LYS A 33 -2.40 -21.25 3.29
C LYS A 33 -1.06 -21.28 2.58
N SER A 34 -0.20 -20.33 2.94
CA SER A 34 1.20 -20.39 2.56
C SER A 34 1.85 -21.58 3.26
N MET A 35 2.49 -22.43 2.47
CA MET A 35 3.27 -23.54 2.96
C MET A 35 4.78 -23.24 2.99
N ALA A 36 5.15 -21.96 2.99
CA ALA A 36 6.52 -21.54 3.27
C ALA A 36 7.00 -22.13 4.61
N PRO A 37 8.32 -22.27 4.83
CA PRO A 37 8.83 -22.73 6.10
C PRO A 37 8.18 -21.97 7.27
N ASP A 38 7.69 -22.67 8.26
CA ASP A 38 6.96 -22.13 9.44
C ASP A 38 5.63 -21.42 9.11
N GLY A 39 5.07 -21.58 7.91
CA GLY A 39 3.84 -20.91 7.49
C GLY A 39 3.95 -19.38 7.40
N ILE A 40 5.18 -18.87 7.27
CA ILE A 40 5.44 -17.44 7.18
C ILE A 40 5.13 -16.94 5.78
N GLY A 41 4.46 -15.81 5.71
CA GLY A 41 4.15 -15.10 4.45
C GLY A 41 3.81 -13.64 4.70
N PRO A 42 3.50 -12.88 3.65
CA PRO A 42 3.05 -11.50 3.78
C PRO A 42 1.81 -11.36 4.67
N LEU A 43 1.64 -10.19 5.29
CA LEU A 43 0.49 -9.91 6.15
C LEU A 43 -0.83 -10.19 5.42
N SER A 44 -1.71 -10.96 6.05
CA SER A 44 -3.10 -11.11 5.62
C SER A 44 -3.85 -9.84 5.98
N LEU A 45 -4.34 -9.14 4.97
CA LEU A 45 -5.07 -7.88 5.11
C LEU A 45 -6.53 -8.10 4.76
N PRO A 46 -7.46 -7.72 5.63
CA PRO A 46 -8.89 -7.96 5.40
C PRO A 46 -9.46 -7.07 4.30
N HIS A 47 -8.74 -6.03 3.90
CA HIS A 47 -9.17 -5.08 2.87
C HIS A 47 -8.03 -4.79 1.91
N LEU A 48 -8.36 -4.78 0.61
CA LEU A 48 -7.44 -4.41 -0.46
C LEU A 48 -6.80 -3.04 -0.19
N ARG A 49 -7.61 -2.08 0.19
CA ARG A 49 -7.15 -0.73 0.54
C ARG A 49 -7.09 -0.57 2.05
N HIS A 50 -5.96 -0.16 2.55
CA HIS A 50 -5.69 0.00 3.98
C HIS A 50 -4.74 1.17 4.24
N MET A 51 -4.66 1.59 5.50
CA MET A 51 -3.75 2.61 5.98
C MET A 51 -2.97 2.07 7.17
N VAL A 52 -1.65 2.22 7.13
CA VAL A 52 -0.81 1.97 8.31
C VAL A 52 -0.89 3.22 9.19
N LEU A 53 -1.44 3.09 10.39
CA LEU A 53 -1.71 4.23 11.27
C LEU A 53 -0.57 4.55 12.23
N GLY A 54 0.25 3.57 12.56
CA GLY A 54 1.38 3.74 13.46
C GLY A 54 1.88 2.44 14.05
N SER A 55 2.95 2.54 14.79
CA SER A 55 3.53 1.44 15.56
C SER A 55 3.75 1.86 17.03
N ALA A 56 3.60 0.92 17.96
CA ALA A 56 3.77 1.16 19.39
C ALA A 56 4.07 -0.13 20.15
N PHE A 57 4.70 -0.06 21.30
CA PHE A 57 5.00 -1.22 22.16
C PHE A 57 3.79 -1.55 23.04
N VAL A 58 2.81 -2.25 22.48
CA VAL A 58 1.59 -2.65 23.20
C VAL A 58 1.86 -3.85 24.11
N TYR A 59 2.62 -4.83 23.62
CA TYR A 59 2.90 -6.08 24.30
C TYR A 59 4.33 -6.18 24.86
N ASN A 60 5.03 -5.04 24.99
CA ASN A 60 6.40 -4.96 25.55
C ASN A 60 7.41 -5.90 24.87
N GLY A 61 7.30 -6.10 23.56
CA GLY A 61 8.28 -6.82 22.76
C GLY A 61 9.57 -6.00 22.52
N ASP A 62 10.56 -6.62 21.87
CA ASP A 62 11.80 -5.93 21.48
C ASP A 62 11.62 -4.98 20.31
N CYS A 63 10.52 -5.10 19.57
CA CYS A 63 10.12 -4.19 18.49
C CYS A 63 8.63 -3.83 18.61
N PRO A 64 8.20 -2.72 17.99
CA PRO A 64 6.83 -2.26 18.11
C PRO A 64 5.82 -3.21 17.42
N ASP A 65 4.61 -3.23 17.96
CA ASP A 65 3.42 -3.77 17.33
C ASP A 65 2.89 -2.80 16.27
N LEU A 66 2.05 -3.28 15.34
CA LEU A 66 1.61 -2.50 14.19
C LEU A 66 0.09 -2.34 14.16
N PHE A 67 -0.38 -1.13 13.87
CA PHE A 67 -1.78 -0.80 13.72
C PHE A 67 -2.12 -0.49 12.26
N ILE A 68 -3.07 -1.25 11.71
CA ILE A 68 -3.52 -1.08 10.32
C ILE A 68 -5.04 -0.91 10.30
N ALA A 69 -5.50 0.11 9.57
CA ALA A 69 -6.90 0.35 9.31
C ALA A 69 -7.31 -0.11 7.91
N GLY A 70 -8.34 -0.90 7.80
CA GLY A 70 -9.02 -1.15 6.54
C GLY A 70 -9.81 0.08 6.11
N THR A 71 -9.70 0.48 4.85
CA THR A 71 -10.44 1.62 4.30
C THR A 71 -11.51 1.14 3.32
N GLY A 72 -12.77 1.33 3.64
CA GLY A 72 -13.87 0.87 2.82
C GLY A 72 -15.21 1.35 3.36
N LYS A 73 -16.28 0.64 3.05
CA LYS A 73 -17.62 0.90 3.61
C LYS A 73 -17.65 0.64 5.12
N THR A 74 -16.92 -0.35 5.58
CA THR A 74 -16.69 -0.67 6.99
C THR A 74 -15.30 -0.19 7.38
N THR A 75 -15.21 0.53 8.49
CA THR A 75 -13.95 0.98 9.06
C THR A 75 -13.53 -0.02 10.12
N GLU A 76 -12.47 -0.75 9.86
CA GLU A 76 -11.95 -1.78 10.74
C GLU A 76 -10.52 -1.47 11.12
N LEU A 77 -10.19 -1.69 12.38
CA LEU A 77 -8.85 -1.47 12.93
C LEU A 77 -8.28 -2.81 13.42
N TYR A 78 -7.04 -3.06 13.05
CA TYR A 78 -6.33 -4.30 13.37
C TYR A 78 -5.02 -3.99 14.07
N LEU A 79 -4.71 -4.80 15.07
CA LEU A 79 -3.45 -4.82 15.80
C LEU A 79 -2.70 -6.11 15.45
N TYR A 80 -1.46 -5.95 14.98
CA TYR A 80 -0.52 -7.04 14.70
C TYR A 80 0.55 -7.05 15.78
N LYS A 81 0.58 -8.10 16.58
CA LYS A 81 1.60 -8.28 17.63
C LYS A 81 2.92 -8.70 17.00
N TRP A 82 4.00 -7.97 17.29
CA TRP A 82 5.33 -8.36 16.87
C TRP A 82 5.77 -9.67 17.58
N LEU A 83 6.42 -10.58 16.84
CA LEU A 83 6.94 -11.84 17.35
C LEU A 83 8.45 -11.90 17.30
N ARG A 84 9.03 -11.63 16.14
CA ARG A 84 10.47 -11.66 15.89
C ARG A 84 10.79 -10.96 14.57
N ASN A 85 12.06 -10.81 14.27
CA ASN A 85 12.53 -10.37 12.97
C ASN A 85 13.17 -11.53 12.20
N THR A 86 13.20 -11.44 10.89
CA THR A 86 14.05 -12.28 10.05
C THR A 86 15.53 -11.93 10.27
N GLU A 87 16.47 -12.72 9.72
CA GLU A 87 17.89 -12.41 9.74
C GLU A 87 18.22 -11.06 9.11
N ASN A 88 17.47 -10.65 8.09
CA ASN A 88 17.60 -9.34 7.44
C ASN A 88 16.89 -8.19 8.16
N GLY A 89 16.28 -8.48 9.31
CA GLY A 89 15.60 -7.47 10.14
C GLY A 89 14.17 -7.14 9.74
N VAL A 90 13.57 -7.89 8.82
CA VAL A 90 12.13 -7.71 8.46
C VAL A 90 11.26 -8.22 9.59
N PRO A 91 10.27 -7.45 10.09
CA PRO A 91 9.43 -7.87 11.19
C PRO A 91 8.44 -8.97 10.79
N ILE A 92 8.25 -9.92 11.70
CA ILE A 92 7.26 -11.01 11.64
C ILE A 92 6.26 -10.82 12.76
N PHE A 93 4.99 -10.76 12.40
CA PHE A 93 3.89 -10.53 13.32
C PHE A 93 3.05 -11.80 13.53
N ASP A 94 2.26 -11.78 14.59
CA ASP A 94 1.16 -12.72 14.81
C ASP A 94 -0.02 -12.37 13.90
N LYS A 95 -1.02 -13.24 13.86
CA LYS A 95 -2.30 -12.98 13.17
C LYS A 95 -2.92 -11.67 13.66
N PRO A 96 -3.61 -10.95 12.77
CA PRO A 96 -4.25 -9.69 13.13
C PRO A 96 -5.36 -9.89 14.17
N HIS A 97 -5.37 -9.03 15.18
CA HIS A 97 -6.48 -8.88 16.10
C HIS A 97 -7.33 -7.69 15.72
N LYS A 98 -8.60 -7.92 15.45
CA LYS A 98 -9.55 -6.83 15.23
C LYS A 98 -9.81 -6.12 16.55
N ILE A 99 -9.59 -4.81 16.59
CA ILE A 99 -9.87 -3.96 17.73
C ILE A 99 -11.03 -3.01 17.47
N ALA A 100 -11.81 -2.74 18.53
CA ALA A 100 -12.91 -1.82 18.41
C ALA A 100 -12.39 -0.39 18.15
N SER A 101 -12.86 0.22 17.08
CA SER A 101 -12.60 1.61 16.79
C SER A 101 -13.90 2.42 16.84
N PRO A 102 -13.95 3.49 17.65
CA PRO A 102 -15.15 4.30 17.75
C PRO A 102 -15.31 5.29 16.60
N PHE A 103 -14.34 5.42 15.69
CA PHE A 103 -14.29 6.49 14.70
C PHE A 103 -13.93 5.99 13.31
N LYS A 104 -14.30 6.78 12.28
CA LYS A 104 -13.79 6.62 10.92
C LYS A 104 -12.28 6.89 10.91
N LEU A 105 -11.50 5.96 10.39
CA LEU A 105 -10.10 5.73 10.67
C LEU A 105 -9.18 6.62 9.84
N LYS A 106 -9.21 7.93 10.07
CA LYS A 106 -8.13 8.84 9.68
C LYS A 106 -7.46 9.33 10.94
N GLY A 107 -6.21 8.97 11.14
CA GLY A 107 -5.53 9.33 12.37
C GLY A 107 -4.08 8.89 12.40
N THR A 108 -3.46 9.08 13.53
CA THR A 108 -2.10 8.63 13.83
C THR A 108 -2.06 7.96 15.20
N ILE A 109 -1.22 6.94 15.32
CA ILE A 109 -0.97 6.23 16.58
C ILE A 109 0.50 6.43 16.93
N PHE A 110 0.77 6.79 18.16
CA PHE A 110 2.11 7.04 18.69
C PHE A 110 2.17 6.70 20.18
N GLN A 111 3.38 6.58 20.69
CA GLN A 111 3.63 6.30 22.10
C GLN A 111 4.35 7.48 22.76
N THR A 112 4.03 7.72 24.01
CA THR A 112 4.65 8.76 24.85
C THR A 112 5.61 8.15 25.86
N ASP A 113 6.40 8.97 26.55
CA ASP A 113 7.38 8.53 27.54
C ASP A 113 6.77 7.81 28.74
N ASP A 114 5.46 8.00 28.98
CA ASP A 114 4.69 7.28 30.01
C ASP A 114 4.24 5.87 29.56
N HIS A 115 4.74 5.42 28.41
CA HIS A 115 4.40 4.14 27.77
C HIS A 115 2.93 3.97 27.35
N ASN A 116 2.11 5.02 27.45
CA ASN A 116 0.76 4.98 26.90
C ASN A 116 0.76 5.05 25.37
N VAL A 117 -0.12 4.26 24.76
CA VAL A 117 -0.34 4.30 23.31
C VAL A 117 -1.51 5.23 23.01
N HIS A 118 -1.20 6.36 22.43
CA HIS A 118 -2.14 7.41 22.08
C HIS A 118 -2.58 7.29 20.62
N ALA A 119 -3.79 7.73 20.34
CA ALA A 119 -4.24 7.94 18.97
C ALA A 119 -4.96 9.28 18.85
N LEU A 120 -4.70 9.97 17.75
CA LEU A 120 -5.37 11.18 17.33
C LEU A 120 -6.19 10.89 16.07
N TRP A 121 -7.50 11.11 16.14
CA TRP A 121 -8.44 10.81 15.07
C TRP A 121 -9.00 12.10 14.47
N LEU A 122 -8.90 12.24 13.16
CA LEU A 122 -9.49 13.36 12.42
C LEU A 122 -11.00 13.17 12.27
N LYS A 123 -11.77 14.18 12.67
CA LYS A 123 -13.22 14.24 12.47
C LYS A 123 -13.59 15.62 11.94
N LYS A 124 -13.61 15.78 10.61
CA LYS A 124 -13.83 17.06 9.92
C LYS A 124 -12.85 18.14 10.43
N ASP A 125 -13.34 19.05 11.25
CA ASP A 125 -12.68 20.21 11.84
C ASP A 125 -12.19 19.98 13.27
N SER A 126 -12.19 18.75 13.73
CA SER A 126 -11.77 18.42 15.10
C SER A 126 -10.83 17.23 15.14
N VAL A 127 -10.08 17.14 16.23
CA VAL A 127 -9.22 15.99 16.56
C VAL A 127 -9.74 15.36 17.84
N ILE A 128 -9.96 14.06 17.81
CA ILE A 128 -10.34 13.28 19.00
C ILE A 128 -9.11 12.57 19.51
N HIS A 129 -8.85 12.69 20.82
CA HIS A 129 -7.75 12.05 21.50
C HIS A 129 -8.24 10.82 22.27
N THR A 130 -7.57 9.70 22.06
CA THR A 130 -7.85 8.43 22.71
C THR A 130 -6.56 7.77 23.20
N VAL A 131 -6.70 6.87 24.19
CA VAL A 131 -5.61 6.03 24.69
C VAL A 131 -6.03 4.58 24.56
N PHE A 132 -5.10 3.73 24.11
CA PHE A 132 -5.35 2.32 23.96
C PHE A 132 -5.46 1.62 25.31
N ASN A 133 -6.53 0.87 25.47
CA ASN A 133 -6.78 0.06 26.65
C ASN A 133 -6.55 -1.42 26.31
N LEU A 134 -5.42 -1.94 26.75
CA LEU A 134 -5.02 -3.33 26.46
C LEU A 134 -6.04 -4.37 26.97
N LYS A 135 -6.66 -4.13 28.12
CA LYS A 135 -7.65 -5.07 28.71
C LYS A 135 -8.95 -5.11 27.89
N LYS A 136 -9.38 -3.97 27.39
CA LYS A 136 -10.60 -3.86 26.57
C LYS A 136 -10.37 -4.11 25.09
N GLN A 137 -9.10 -4.13 24.63
CA GLN A 137 -8.73 -4.17 23.21
C GLN A 137 -9.44 -3.05 22.40
N SER A 138 -9.39 -1.82 22.92
CA SER A 138 -10.08 -0.66 22.36
C SER A 138 -9.41 0.64 22.72
N PHE A 139 -9.72 1.70 21.99
CA PHE A 139 -9.29 3.05 22.30
C PHE A 139 -10.33 3.78 23.15
N ASP A 140 -9.99 4.11 24.38
CA ASP A 140 -10.85 4.89 25.28
C ASP A 140 -10.66 6.39 25.00
N ARG A 141 -11.76 7.13 24.80
CA ARG A 141 -11.71 8.57 24.58
C ARG A 141 -11.30 9.30 25.85
N ILE A 142 -10.31 10.18 25.76
CA ILE A 142 -9.84 11.01 26.87
C ILE A 142 -10.00 12.51 26.61
N GLY A 143 -10.21 12.92 25.36
CA GLY A 143 -10.37 14.34 25.02
C GLY A 143 -10.62 14.59 23.53
N GLY A 144 -10.45 15.83 23.16
CA GLY A 144 -10.51 16.29 21.77
C GLY A 144 -10.47 17.81 21.74
N ILE A 145 -10.13 18.32 20.56
CA ILE A 145 -10.04 19.77 20.29
C ILE A 145 -10.70 20.09 18.96
N GLU A 146 -11.20 21.30 18.84
CA GLU A 146 -11.55 21.88 17.55
C GLU A 146 -10.28 22.41 16.89
N LEU A 147 -10.13 22.17 15.60
CA LEU A 147 -9.06 22.74 14.81
C LEU A 147 -9.40 24.19 14.47
N PRO A 148 -8.40 25.08 14.38
CA PRO A 148 -8.64 26.42 13.86
C PRO A 148 -9.11 26.35 12.42
N GLU A 149 -9.66 27.46 11.91
CA GLU A 149 -10.06 27.56 10.52
C GLU A 149 -8.89 27.24 9.58
N LEU A 150 -9.06 26.26 8.73
CA LEU A 150 -8.07 25.78 7.77
C LEU A 150 -8.58 25.97 6.33
N ALA A 151 -7.65 26.13 5.40
CA ALA A 151 -7.98 26.34 3.99
C ALA A 151 -8.71 25.14 3.34
N SER A 152 -8.58 23.95 3.94
CA SER A 152 -9.32 22.75 3.54
C SER A 152 -9.37 21.74 4.70
N LEU A 153 -10.23 20.72 4.59
CA LEU A 153 -10.27 19.65 5.59
C LEU A 153 -9.00 18.80 5.57
N PRO A 154 -8.41 18.53 6.74
CA PRO A 154 -7.22 17.69 6.81
C PRO A 154 -7.51 16.25 6.39
N GLN A 155 -6.56 15.65 5.70
CA GLN A 155 -6.65 14.27 5.20
C GLN A 155 -5.76 13.31 5.99
N SER A 156 -4.70 13.81 6.60
CA SER A 156 -3.76 13.05 7.41
C SER A 156 -3.26 13.92 8.56
N ILE A 157 -2.81 13.28 9.63
CA ILE A 157 -2.27 13.92 10.83
C ILE A 157 -1.07 13.13 11.33
N ALA A 158 -0.04 13.84 11.79
CA ALA A 158 1.01 13.31 12.63
C ALA A 158 1.21 14.22 13.86
N ALA A 159 1.70 13.65 14.94
CA ALA A 159 1.96 14.37 16.16
C ALA A 159 3.43 14.23 16.58
N ARG A 160 4.00 15.31 17.08
CA ARG A 160 5.30 15.33 17.74
C ARG A 160 5.19 15.95 19.10
N ILE A 161 5.67 15.24 20.11
CA ILE A 161 5.84 15.78 21.46
C ILE A 161 7.25 16.34 21.56
N ASN A 162 7.35 17.62 21.90
CA ASN A 162 8.63 18.31 22.07
C ASN A 162 9.14 18.10 23.51
N LYS A 163 10.44 18.37 23.73
CA LYS A 163 11.07 18.25 25.06
C LYS A 163 10.43 19.17 26.13
N ASP A 164 9.84 20.28 25.71
CA ASP A 164 9.12 21.23 26.58
C ASP A 164 7.65 20.81 26.82
N GLN A 165 7.27 19.59 26.42
CA GLN A 165 5.91 19.04 26.47
C GLN A 165 4.90 19.74 25.56
N SER A 166 5.34 20.70 24.74
CA SER A 166 4.51 21.22 23.65
C SER A 166 4.31 20.16 22.58
N VAL A 167 3.19 20.25 21.84
CA VAL A 167 2.85 19.28 20.80
C VAL A 167 2.66 19.98 19.48
N ASP A 168 3.40 19.55 18.49
CA ASP A 168 3.20 19.93 17.10
C ASP A 168 2.27 18.92 16.42
N LEU A 169 1.16 19.39 15.88
CA LEU A 169 0.34 18.63 14.95
C LEU A 169 0.71 19.03 13.53
N PHE A 170 1.09 18.05 12.72
CA PHE A 170 1.29 18.23 11.30
C PHE A 170 0.06 17.70 10.57
N LEU A 171 -0.64 18.58 9.89
CA LEU A 171 -1.84 18.27 9.14
C LEU A 171 -1.57 18.34 7.65
N GLU A 172 -2.02 17.35 6.93
CA GLU A 172 -2.07 17.43 5.49
C GLU A 172 -3.37 18.04 5.02
N LEU A 173 -3.24 19.08 4.23
CA LEU A 173 -4.34 19.78 3.59
C LEU A 173 -4.30 19.52 2.08
N VAL A 174 -5.46 19.30 1.48
CA VAL A 174 -5.58 19.01 0.06
C VAL A 174 -6.10 20.22 -0.68
N GLY A 175 -5.33 20.67 -1.67
CA GLY A 175 -5.77 21.61 -2.69
C GLY A 175 -6.02 20.88 -4.01
N HIS A 176 -6.76 21.52 -4.88
CA HIS A 176 -7.06 21.03 -6.22
C HIS A 176 -6.56 22.00 -7.27
N SER A 177 -5.90 21.50 -8.30
CA SER A 177 -5.60 22.28 -9.50
C SER A 177 -6.14 21.55 -10.71
N ILE A 178 -6.89 22.28 -11.53
CA ILE A 178 -7.35 21.77 -12.83
C ILE A 178 -6.28 22.15 -13.84
N PRO A 179 -5.77 21.21 -14.68
CA PRO A 179 -4.89 21.57 -15.78
C PRO A 179 -5.51 22.67 -16.64
N ALA A 180 -4.70 23.62 -17.10
CA ALA A 180 -5.20 24.80 -17.85
C ALA A 180 -6.10 24.43 -19.04
N LYS A 181 -5.81 23.32 -19.72
CA LYS A 181 -6.61 22.76 -20.83
C LYS A 181 -8.08 22.48 -20.41
N TYR A 182 -8.33 22.20 -19.14
CA TYR A 182 -9.65 21.83 -18.60
C TYR A 182 -10.18 22.81 -17.56
N ALA A 183 -9.56 23.99 -17.44
CA ALA A 183 -9.89 24.99 -16.42
C ALA A 183 -11.35 25.45 -16.46
N ASN A 184 -12.01 25.35 -17.60
CA ASN A 184 -13.41 25.73 -17.78
C ASN A 184 -14.42 24.59 -17.57
N GLN A 185 -13.94 23.38 -17.27
CA GLN A 185 -14.83 22.26 -17.02
C GLN A 185 -15.27 22.26 -15.55
N ASN A 186 -16.56 22.12 -15.33
CA ASN A 186 -17.13 21.96 -14.00
C ASN A 186 -17.23 20.45 -13.68
N PRO A 187 -16.43 19.91 -12.75
CA PRO A 187 -16.49 18.48 -12.37
C PRO A 187 -17.86 18.06 -11.80
N SER A 188 -18.68 19.02 -11.38
CA SER A 188 -20.05 18.77 -10.89
C SER A 188 -21.10 18.81 -12.00
N SER A 189 -20.74 19.15 -13.24
CA SER A 189 -21.67 19.16 -14.36
C SER A 189 -21.96 17.73 -14.85
N LYS A 190 -23.17 17.50 -15.36
CA LYS A 190 -23.54 16.23 -15.97
C LYS A 190 -22.78 15.98 -17.30
N GLU A 191 -22.16 17.00 -17.87
CA GLU A 191 -21.40 16.95 -19.12
C GLU A 191 -19.93 16.66 -18.89
N TRP A 192 -19.47 16.74 -17.65
CA TRP A 192 -18.09 16.45 -17.34
C TRP A 192 -17.72 14.99 -17.68
N ARG A 193 -16.57 14.82 -18.33
CA ARG A 193 -16.02 13.51 -18.66
C ARG A 193 -14.70 13.34 -17.90
N PRO A 194 -14.49 12.21 -17.21
CA PRO A 194 -13.25 11.93 -16.47
C PRO A 194 -12.04 11.77 -17.38
N TYR A 195 -12.26 11.54 -18.66
CA TYR A 195 -11.23 11.40 -19.69
C TYR A 195 -11.59 12.22 -20.92
N ASP A 196 -10.57 12.75 -21.61
CA ASP A 196 -10.77 13.37 -22.92
C ASP A 196 -10.89 12.30 -24.03
N GLU A 197 -11.09 12.78 -25.28
CA GLU A 197 -11.23 11.89 -26.45
C GLU A 197 -9.99 11.04 -26.74
N ALA A 198 -8.82 11.48 -26.27
CA ALA A 198 -7.57 10.72 -26.34
C ALA A 198 -7.37 9.77 -25.16
N GLY A 199 -8.36 9.66 -24.25
CA GLY A 199 -8.28 8.82 -23.06
C GLY A 199 -7.42 9.37 -21.94
N VAL A 200 -7.00 10.65 -22.00
CA VAL A 200 -6.21 11.29 -20.95
C VAL A 200 -7.12 11.79 -19.84
N SER A 201 -6.75 11.52 -18.59
CA SER A 201 -7.51 11.94 -17.43
C SER A 201 -7.64 13.47 -17.35
N THR A 202 -8.88 13.95 -17.20
CA THR A 202 -9.21 15.35 -17.01
C THR A 202 -9.42 15.69 -15.54
N THR A 203 -9.30 14.72 -14.64
CA THR A 203 -9.50 14.92 -13.21
C THR A 203 -8.55 15.97 -12.65
N PRO A 204 -9.02 16.81 -11.71
CA PRO A 204 -8.16 17.78 -11.05
C PRO A 204 -6.95 17.10 -10.40
N LEU A 205 -5.79 17.66 -10.62
CA LEU A 205 -4.59 17.26 -9.89
C LEU A 205 -4.75 17.67 -8.43
N HIS A 206 -4.64 16.68 -7.55
CA HIS A 206 -4.57 16.94 -6.13
C HIS A 206 -3.13 17.34 -5.77
N TYR A 207 -2.96 18.52 -5.24
CA TYR A 207 -1.73 18.88 -4.56
C TYR A 207 -2.00 18.99 -3.06
N THR A 208 -0.98 18.72 -2.27
CA THR A 208 -1.09 18.71 -0.83
C THR A 208 -0.05 19.65 -0.24
N TYR A 209 -0.38 20.23 0.88
CA TYR A 209 0.53 21.04 1.66
C TYR A 209 0.38 20.69 3.15
N LEU A 210 1.42 20.92 3.90
CA LEU A 210 1.47 20.65 5.32
C LEU A 210 1.17 21.92 6.11
N CYS A 211 0.37 21.80 7.15
CA CYS A 211 0.12 22.83 8.13
C CYS A 211 0.60 22.34 9.49
N ASN A 212 1.32 23.16 10.23
CA ASN A 212 1.72 22.89 11.59
C ASN A 212 0.86 23.69 12.56
N ILE A 213 0.32 23.02 13.57
CA ILE A 213 -0.38 23.63 14.69
C ILE A 213 0.34 23.24 15.97
N ARG A 214 0.83 24.21 16.74
CA ARG A 214 1.51 23.94 18.01
C ARG A 214 0.58 24.21 19.17
N TYR A 215 0.46 23.25 20.07
CA TYR A 215 -0.22 23.35 21.35
C TYR A 215 0.82 23.39 22.48
N PRO A 216 0.60 24.21 23.53
CA PRO A 216 1.51 24.27 24.68
C PRO A 216 1.64 22.93 25.42
N ARG A 217 0.61 22.11 25.39
CA ARG A 217 0.57 20.74 25.93
C ARG A 217 -0.28 19.88 25.03
N LEU A 218 -0.23 18.55 25.22
CA LEU A 218 -1.00 17.61 24.42
C LEU A 218 -2.50 17.99 24.46
N LEU A 219 -2.96 18.55 23.36
CA LEU A 219 -4.34 18.97 23.11
C LEU A 219 -4.93 19.89 24.19
N SER A 220 -4.13 20.76 24.77
CA SER A 220 -4.59 21.75 25.73
C SER A 220 -3.91 23.10 25.55
N GLY A 221 -4.59 24.15 25.98
CA GLY A 221 -4.15 25.54 25.82
C GLY A 221 -4.50 26.13 24.44
N THR A 222 -4.18 27.40 24.25
CA THR A 222 -4.41 28.11 22.99
C THR A 222 -3.36 27.72 21.97
N PRO A 223 -3.74 27.19 20.80
CA PRO A 223 -2.79 26.80 19.76
C PRO A 223 -2.19 28.02 19.06
N SER A 224 -0.96 27.89 18.59
CA SER A 224 -0.41 28.75 17.56
C SER A 224 -0.45 28.00 16.22
N VAL A 225 -1.11 28.60 15.25
CA VAL A 225 -1.11 28.09 13.87
C VAL A 225 0.13 28.61 13.18
N LYS A 226 1.00 27.72 12.76
CA LYS A 226 2.13 28.05 11.92
C LYS A 226 1.86 27.57 10.51
N GLN A 227 2.13 28.47 9.59
CA GLN A 227 1.81 28.31 8.17
C GLN A 227 2.44 27.09 7.52
N MET A 228 1.89 26.85 6.35
CA MET A 228 2.28 25.84 5.38
C MET A 228 3.77 25.67 5.27
N VAL A 229 4.16 24.45 5.36
CA VAL A 229 5.54 24.03 5.39
C VAL A 229 6.08 23.76 3.98
N THR A 230 5.20 23.70 2.97
CA THR A 230 5.61 23.54 1.57
C THR A 230 5.24 24.79 0.78
N HIS A 231 6.20 25.35 0.08
CA HIS A 231 6.14 26.73 -0.43
C HIS A 231 5.83 26.90 -1.90
N SER A 232 5.61 25.82 -2.63
CA SER A 232 5.32 26.01 -4.04
C SER A 232 4.40 24.94 -4.64
N ARG A 233 3.59 25.37 -5.63
CA ARG A 233 2.83 24.48 -6.52
C ARG A 233 3.72 23.45 -7.23
N LYS A 234 5.03 23.68 -7.30
CA LYS A 234 6.01 22.72 -7.86
C LYS A 234 6.22 21.50 -6.97
N GLU A 235 5.78 21.56 -5.72
CA GLU A 235 5.81 20.45 -4.77
C GLU A 235 4.50 19.66 -4.76
N THR A 236 3.72 19.76 -5.81
CA THR A 236 2.48 19.00 -5.95
C THR A 236 2.74 17.52 -5.79
N ARG A 237 1.85 16.86 -5.09
CA ARG A 237 1.80 15.42 -4.91
C ARG A 237 0.47 14.91 -5.41
N TRP A 238 0.50 13.75 -5.99
CA TRP A 238 -0.71 13.02 -6.31
C TRP A 238 -1.31 12.41 -5.05
N GLY A 239 -2.05 13.20 -4.28
CA GLY A 239 -2.65 12.79 -3.04
C GLY A 239 -1.63 12.30 -2.00
N MET A 240 -1.76 12.71 -0.79
CA MET A 240 -1.03 12.10 0.31
C MET A 240 -1.83 10.97 0.93
N MET A 241 -1.12 10.08 1.54
CA MET A 241 -1.76 8.97 2.18
C MET A 241 -1.53 8.96 3.69
N ASN A 242 -0.42 9.45 4.15
CA ASN A 242 -0.13 9.61 5.58
C ASN A 242 1.20 10.33 5.81
N ILE A 243 1.39 10.80 7.05
CA ILE A 243 2.62 11.43 7.52
C ILE A 243 3.21 10.56 8.60
N ALA A 244 4.50 10.24 8.50
CA ALA A 244 5.26 9.57 9.56
C ALA A 244 6.26 10.54 10.18
N MET A 245 6.28 10.58 11.52
CA MET A 245 7.36 11.22 12.28
C MET A 245 8.50 10.21 12.38
N VAL A 246 9.70 10.59 11.93
CA VAL A 246 10.87 9.71 11.91
C VAL A 246 12.05 10.37 12.61
N THR A 247 12.97 9.57 13.15
CA THR A 247 14.25 10.01 13.67
C THR A 247 15.35 9.32 12.86
N LEU A 248 15.90 10.03 11.87
CA LEU A 248 16.94 9.51 10.99
C LEU A 248 18.34 9.98 11.42
N ARG A 249 18.43 11.13 12.04
CA ARG A 249 19.69 11.68 12.57
C ARG A 249 19.78 11.50 14.08
N LYS A 250 20.97 11.23 14.59
CA LYS A 250 21.24 11.01 16.04
C LYS A 250 21.12 12.26 16.91
N ASN A 251 20.42 13.29 16.45
CA ASN A 251 20.32 14.59 17.13
C ASN A 251 18.96 14.80 17.84
N ASP A 252 18.21 13.72 18.10
CA ASP A 252 16.86 13.75 18.70
C ASP A 252 15.84 14.62 17.93
N MET A 253 16.12 14.98 16.69
CA MET A 253 15.20 15.75 15.87
C MET A 253 14.29 14.82 15.11
N GLN A 254 13.00 14.95 15.35
CA GLN A 254 12.00 14.25 14.56
C GLN A 254 11.76 15.00 13.24
N GLU A 255 11.80 14.24 12.17
CA GLU A 255 11.67 14.66 10.78
C GLU A 255 10.41 14.05 10.19
N LEU A 256 10.02 14.42 8.98
CA LEU A 256 8.82 13.93 8.35
C LEU A 256 9.12 13.09 7.11
N ILE A 257 8.50 11.93 7.02
CA ILE A 257 8.34 11.19 5.75
C ILE A 257 6.85 11.13 5.42
N CYS A 258 6.54 11.44 4.17
CA CYS A 258 5.18 11.41 3.67
C CYS A 258 5.08 10.47 2.49
N GLY A 259 4.12 9.57 2.51
CA GLY A 259 3.77 8.75 1.37
C GLY A 259 2.99 9.53 0.31
N SER A 260 2.89 8.99 -0.89
CA SER A 260 2.12 9.58 -1.97
C SER A 260 1.25 8.55 -2.68
N ARG A 261 0.27 9.03 -3.42
CA ARG A 261 -0.57 8.15 -4.26
C ARG A 261 0.23 7.44 -5.35
N LEU A 262 1.30 8.05 -5.83
CA LEU A 262 2.19 7.45 -6.84
C LEU A 262 3.16 6.41 -6.28
N GLY A 263 3.19 6.21 -4.96
CA GLY A 263 4.03 5.24 -4.30
C GLY A 263 5.44 5.73 -3.96
N ASN A 264 5.81 6.95 -4.25
CA ASN A 264 7.06 7.53 -3.78
C ASN A 264 6.91 8.16 -2.39
N PHE A 265 8.04 8.34 -1.72
CA PHE A 265 8.11 8.96 -0.42
C PHE A 265 8.87 10.28 -0.50
N THR A 266 8.37 11.30 0.20
CA THR A 266 9.05 12.57 0.35
C THR A 266 9.50 12.76 1.79
N TYR A 267 10.66 13.36 1.96
CA TYR A 267 11.29 13.61 3.23
C TYR A 267 11.47 15.11 3.45
N TYR A 268 11.22 15.55 4.69
CA TYR A 268 11.48 16.90 5.16
C TYR A 268 12.30 16.82 6.43
N SER A 269 13.52 17.33 6.39
CA SER A 269 14.29 17.59 7.60
C SER A 269 13.76 18.83 8.28
N ARG A 270 13.83 18.91 9.58
CA ARG A 270 13.62 20.15 10.28
C ARG A 270 14.97 20.86 10.41
N PRO A 271 15.14 22.07 9.86
CA PRO A 271 16.25 22.92 10.25
C PRO A 271 16.10 23.27 11.75
N GLU A 272 17.15 23.73 12.37
CA GLU A 272 17.28 23.97 13.80
C GLU A 272 16.01 24.54 14.46
N LEU A 273 15.80 24.22 15.74
CA LEU A 273 14.60 24.56 16.54
C LEU A 273 14.16 26.04 16.48
N SER A 274 15.03 26.94 16.03
CA SER A 274 14.77 28.38 15.83
C SER A 274 14.04 28.70 14.51
N GLN A 275 13.95 27.75 13.55
CA GLN A 275 13.35 28.00 12.24
C GLN A 275 11.94 27.39 12.16
N ASP A 276 11.00 28.21 11.70
CA ASP A 276 9.58 27.83 11.60
C ASP A 276 9.24 27.04 10.32
N THR A 277 10.23 26.76 9.48
CA THR A 277 10.05 26.12 8.18
C THR A 277 10.76 24.78 8.11
N LEU A 278 10.10 23.79 7.49
CA LEU A 278 10.78 22.55 7.09
C LEU A 278 11.72 22.83 5.92
N SER A 279 12.75 21.99 5.78
CA SER A 279 13.65 22.05 4.63
C SER A 279 12.92 21.88 3.31
N PRO A 280 13.54 22.24 2.19
CA PRO A 280 13.08 21.83 0.88
C PRO A 280 12.82 20.32 0.83
N ARG A 281 11.86 19.95 -0.01
CA ARG A 281 11.50 18.55 -0.23
C ARG A 281 12.68 17.75 -0.76
N HIS A 282 12.99 16.64 -0.10
CA HIS A 282 13.83 15.57 -0.61
C HIS A 282 13.00 14.32 -0.90
N TYR A 283 13.54 13.42 -1.70
CA TYR A 283 12.94 12.11 -1.94
C TYR A 283 13.68 11.05 -1.15
N VAL A 284 12.96 10.02 -0.73
CA VAL A 284 13.58 8.80 -0.21
C VAL A 284 14.10 7.99 -1.39
N VAL A 285 15.36 7.54 -1.32
CA VAL A 285 16.04 6.82 -2.40
C VAL A 285 16.58 5.47 -1.92
N GLY A 286 16.82 4.56 -2.87
CA GLY A 286 17.55 3.32 -2.63
C GLY A 286 19.08 3.53 -2.58
N SER A 287 19.82 2.45 -2.29
CA SER A 287 21.29 2.46 -2.30
C SER A 287 21.91 2.75 -3.67
N ASP A 288 21.13 2.57 -4.72
CA ASP A 288 21.44 2.92 -6.12
C ASP A 288 21.17 4.40 -6.46
N ASN A 289 20.78 5.20 -5.47
CA ASN A 289 20.34 6.58 -5.61
C ASN A 289 19.11 6.77 -6.53
N ILE A 290 18.38 5.70 -6.79
CA ILE A 290 17.12 5.74 -7.53
C ILE A 290 15.96 6.03 -6.58
N LEU A 291 14.97 6.78 -7.04
CA LEU A 291 13.76 7.08 -6.29
C LEU A 291 13.10 5.80 -5.79
N LEU A 292 13.01 5.68 -4.47
CA LEU A 292 12.35 4.55 -3.85
C LEU A 292 10.85 4.59 -4.11
N GLN A 293 10.32 3.48 -4.54
CA GLN A 293 8.91 3.39 -4.90
C GLN A 293 8.25 2.20 -4.19
N HIS A 294 7.10 2.48 -3.58
CA HIS A 294 6.24 1.44 -3.05
C HIS A 294 5.69 0.57 -4.18
N PRO A 295 5.65 -0.76 -4.06
CA PRO A 295 5.21 -1.66 -5.14
C PRO A 295 3.78 -1.42 -5.63
N SER A 296 2.92 -0.84 -4.81
CA SER A 296 1.58 -0.42 -5.22
C SER A 296 1.38 1.09 -5.10
N ILE A 297 0.23 1.58 -5.51
CA ILE A 297 -0.15 2.99 -5.33
C ILE A 297 -0.66 3.25 -3.90
N SER A 298 -0.82 4.53 -3.57
CA SER A 298 -1.42 4.97 -2.31
C SER A 298 -0.60 4.61 -1.07
N ALA A 299 0.72 4.81 -1.12
CA ALA A 299 1.62 4.52 -0.01
C ALA A 299 1.27 5.31 1.26
N SER A 300 0.60 4.66 2.20
CA SER A 300 0.43 5.16 3.56
C SER A 300 1.63 4.73 4.41
N VAL A 301 2.27 5.65 5.08
CA VAL A 301 3.53 5.41 5.78
C VAL A 301 3.38 5.61 7.28
N CYS A 302 4.04 4.77 8.07
CA CYS A 302 4.28 5.00 9.50
C CYS A 302 5.76 4.79 9.86
N SER A 303 6.17 5.35 10.99
CA SER A 303 7.46 5.09 11.59
C SER A 303 7.51 3.70 12.24
N TYR A 304 8.66 3.06 12.18
CA TYR A 304 8.92 1.78 12.84
C TYR A 304 10.31 1.83 13.48
N VAL A 305 10.34 2.03 14.80
CA VAL A 305 11.58 2.28 15.54
C VAL A 305 12.46 1.03 15.56
N ASP A 306 13.73 1.21 15.24
CA ASP A 306 14.78 0.25 15.56
C ASP A 306 15.36 0.58 16.94
N VAL A 307 15.00 -0.24 17.93
CA VAL A 307 15.41 -0.01 19.33
C VAL A 307 16.92 -0.07 19.52
N LYS A 308 17.62 -0.89 18.71
CA LYS A 308 19.07 -1.06 18.83
C LYS A 308 19.86 0.15 18.35
N SER A 309 19.45 0.73 17.24
CA SER A 309 20.12 1.90 16.67
C SER A 309 19.53 3.22 17.16
N GLY A 310 18.30 3.20 17.68
CA GLY A 310 17.52 4.40 18.01
C GLY A 310 17.06 5.18 16.78
N THR A 311 17.23 4.60 15.57
CA THR A 311 16.77 5.19 14.31
C THR A 311 15.41 4.67 13.92
N THR A 312 14.81 5.25 12.91
CA THR A 312 13.47 4.89 12.46
C THR A 312 13.51 4.27 11.07
N ASN A 313 13.07 3.04 10.95
CA ASN A 313 12.65 2.43 9.70
C ASN A 313 11.25 2.91 9.34
N ILE A 314 10.76 2.60 8.15
CA ILE A 314 9.36 2.86 7.77
C ILE A 314 8.65 1.59 7.35
N ILE A 315 7.36 1.55 7.65
CA ILE A 315 6.42 0.57 7.10
C ILE A 315 5.40 1.33 6.28
N ALA A 316 5.14 0.85 5.09
CA ALA A 316 4.14 1.45 4.21
C ALA A 316 3.15 0.41 3.70
N GLY A 317 1.89 0.82 3.69
CA GLY A 317 0.77 0.10 3.09
C GLY A 317 0.07 0.97 2.06
N GLY A 318 -1.08 0.52 1.57
CA GLY A 318 -1.85 1.26 0.57
C GLY A 318 -2.89 0.37 -0.09
N GLU A 319 -2.67 -0.02 -1.31
CA GLU A 319 -3.45 -1.04 -2.02
C GLU A 319 -2.53 -2.27 -2.25
N GLY A 320 -2.88 -3.41 -1.69
CA GLY A 320 -2.08 -4.63 -1.77
C GLY A 320 -1.35 -4.98 -0.47
N ALA A 321 -0.07 -5.34 -0.53
CA ALA A 321 0.70 -5.74 0.65
C ALA A 321 1.26 -4.54 1.43
N VAL A 322 1.68 -4.83 2.65
CA VAL A 322 2.44 -3.91 3.49
C VAL A 322 3.92 -4.22 3.37
N TYR A 323 4.74 -3.20 3.23
CA TYR A 323 6.17 -3.34 3.02
C TYR A 323 6.98 -2.59 4.07
N PHE A 324 8.08 -3.22 4.45
CA PHE A 324 9.10 -2.68 5.34
C PHE A 324 10.26 -2.13 4.53
N TYR A 325 10.79 -0.99 4.97
CA TYR A 325 11.96 -0.32 4.39
C TYR A 325 12.94 -0.01 5.51
N LYS A 326 14.10 -0.61 5.47
CA LYS A 326 15.15 -0.41 6.47
C LYS A 326 15.95 0.83 6.13
N TYR A 327 16.09 1.73 7.11
CA TYR A 327 16.99 2.88 6.97
C TYR A 327 18.45 2.41 6.96
N SER A 328 19.24 2.90 6.02
CA SER A 328 20.65 2.53 5.89
C SER A 328 21.57 3.20 6.92
N GLY A 329 21.10 4.26 7.57
CA GLY A 329 21.91 5.15 8.41
C GLY A 329 22.55 6.30 7.63
N GLU A 330 22.27 6.43 6.34
CA GLU A 330 22.96 7.34 5.44
C GLU A 330 22.03 8.31 4.70
N PHE A 331 22.63 9.40 4.26
CA PHE A 331 22.03 10.36 3.33
C PHE A 331 22.95 10.52 2.12
N THR A 332 22.36 10.79 0.98
CA THR A 332 23.14 11.20 -0.19
C THR A 332 23.73 12.59 0.02
N LEU A 333 24.67 13.00 -0.83
CA LEU A 333 25.26 14.35 -0.80
C LEU A 333 24.20 15.45 -0.94
N ASP A 334 23.11 15.18 -1.67
CA ASP A 334 22.01 16.11 -1.89
C ASP A 334 20.96 16.07 -0.77
N GLY A 335 21.19 15.31 0.31
CA GLY A 335 20.32 15.22 1.48
C GLY A 335 19.13 14.28 1.35
N HIS A 336 19.14 13.36 0.41
CA HIS A 336 18.14 12.30 0.29
C HIS A 336 18.43 11.17 1.29
N PRO A 337 17.49 10.77 2.16
CA PRO A 337 17.68 9.61 3.04
C PRO A 337 17.66 8.32 2.22
N VAL A 338 18.57 7.39 2.55
CA VAL A 338 18.73 6.12 1.84
C VAL A 338 18.08 4.99 2.63
N PHE A 339 17.19 4.24 1.96
CA PHE A 339 16.50 3.08 2.53
C PHE A 339 16.70 1.83 1.66
N SER A 340 16.45 0.67 2.25
CA SER A 340 16.44 -0.59 1.50
C SER A 340 15.31 -0.63 0.47
N GLN A 341 15.43 -1.51 -0.51
CA GLN A 341 14.30 -1.89 -1.35
C GLN A 341 13.17 -2.48 -0.49
N PRO A 342 11.89 -2.39 -0.95
CA PRO A 342 10.74 -2.89 -0.21
C PRO A 342 10.82 -4.38 0.06
N SER A 343 10.60 -4.78 1.31
CA SER A 343 10.44 -6.16 1.72
C SER A 343 9.04 -6.35 2.29
N PRO A 344 8.25 -7.36 1.88
CA PRO A 344 6.95 -7.62 2.48
C PRO A 344 7.07 -7.79 3.99
N VAL A 345 6.23 -7.11 4.75
CA VAL A 345 6.06 -7.39 6.18
C VAL A 345 5.41 -8.74 6.33
N LEU A 346 5.87 -9.54 7.28
CA LEU A 346 5.53 -10.96 7.39
C LEU A 346 4.66 -11.26 8.59
N GLN A 347 3.89 -12.34 8.51
CA GLN A 347 3.18 -12.94 9.63
C GLN A 347 3.30 -14.46 9.64
N VAL A 348 3.01 -15.06 10.80
CA VAL A 348 2.86 -16.50 10.94
C VAL A 348 1.49 -16.96 10.45
N ASP A 349 1.39 -18.22 10.03
CA ASP A 349 0.15 -18.84 9.50
C ASP A 349 -0.53 -17.94 8.44
N ALA A 350 0.30 -17.43 7.51
CA ALA A 350 -0.13 -16.53 6.47
C ALA A 350 -0.99 -17.25 5.40
N ASP A 351 -1.92 -16.51 4.81
CA ASP A 351 -2.62 -16.96 3.63
C ASP A 351 -1.71 -16.89 2.40
N LEU A 352 -2.05 -17.66 1.35
CA LEU A 352 -1.32 -17.57 0.09
C LEU A 352 -1.55 -16.19 -0.54
N TYR A 353 -0.49 -15.42 -0.68
CA TYR A 353 -0.55 -14.08 -1.21
C TYR A 353 0.12 -14.00 -2.59
N CYS A 354 -0.67 -13.62 -3.59
CA CYS A 354 -0.27 -13.55 -4.99
C CYS A 354 -0.12 -12.11 -5.52
N GLY A 355 -0.17 -11.12 -4.65
CA GLY A 355 -0.26 -9.72 -5.06
C GLY A 355 -1.72 -9.27 -5.23
N THR A 356 -1.88 -8.02 -5.65
CA THR A 356 -3.20 -7.40 -5.87
C THR A 356 -3.75 -7.76 -7.24
N LEU A 357 -5.05 -7.99 -7.33
CA LEU A 357 -5.75 -8.38 -8.56
C LEU A 357 -5.06 -9.57 -9.27
N PRO A 358 -4.90 -10.70 -8.59
CA PRO A 358 -4.21 -11.85 -9.15
C PRO A 358 -5.01 -12.49 -10.26
N VAL A 359 -4.34 -12.83 -11.35
CA VAL A 359 -4.90 -13.62 -12.47
C VAL A 359 -4.15 -14.94 -12.55
N PRO A 360 -4.71 -16.04 -12.04
CA PRO A 360 -4.06 -17.33 -12.02
C PRO A 360 -4.19 -18.09 -13.35
N SER A 361 -3.16 -18.84 -13.69
CA SER A 361 -3.18 -19.91 -14.67
C SER A 361 -2.74 -21.21 -13.99
N VAL A 362 -3.54 -22.25 -14.07
CA VAL A 362 -3.30 -23.54 -13.42
C VAL A 362 -2.73 -24.52 -14.44
N ILE A 363 -1.56 -25.06 -14.15
CA ILE A 363 -0.86 -26.00 -15.01
C ILE A 363 0.17 -26.80 -14.22
N ASP A 364 0.48 -28.01 -14.63
CA ASP A 364 1.68 -28.74 -14.21
C ASP A 364 2.90 -28.04 -14.81
N TRP A 365 3.48 -27.08 -14.06
CA TRP A 365 4.53 -26.19 -14.55
C TRP A 365 5.88 -26.92 -14.64
N ASP A 366 6.19 -27.78 -13.68
CA ASP A 366 7.51 -28.44 -13.58
C ASP A 366 7.49 -29.94 -13.92
N GLY A 367 6.41 -30.44 -14.52
CA GLY A 367 6.33 -31.77 -15.09
C GLY A 367 6.24 -32.92 -14.08
N ASP A 368 5.85 -32.65 -12.85
CA ASP A 368 5.72 -33.67 -11.81
C ASP A 368 4.33 -34.34 -11.78
N GLY A 369 3.41 -33.95 -12.67
CA GLY A 369 2.06 -34.48 -12.80
C GLY A 369 1.05 -33.82 -11.83
N ILE A 370 1.48 -32.80 -11.10
CA ILE A 370 0.65 -32.06 -10.15
C ILE A 370 0.43 -30.63 -10.66
N GLU A 371 -0.79 -30.14 -10.56
CA GLU A 371 -1.13 -28.78 -11.02
C GLU A 371 -0.59 -27.72 -10.06
N ASP A 372 0.15 -26.77 -10.62
CA ASP A 372 0.73 -25.61 -9.98
C ASP A 372 -0.06 -24.33 -10.31
N ILE A 373 0.36 -23.18 -9.78
CA ILE A 373 -0.22 -21.88 -10.09
C ILE A 373 0.86 -20.91 -10.57
N ILE A 374 0.66 -20.38 -11.77
CA ILE A 374 1.37 -19.22 -12.30
C ILE A 374 0.43 -18.03 -12.23
N VAL A 375 0.85 -16.93 -11.57
CA VAL A 375 -0.05 -15.79 -11.30
C VAL A 375 0.59 -14.50 -11.77
N GLY A 376 -0.14 -13.78 -12.63
CA GLY A 376 0.13 -12.37 -12.89
C GLY A 376 -0.61 -11.48 -11.88
N ASN A 377 -0.11 -10.31 -11.60
CA ASN A 377 -0.71 -9.37 -10.67
C ASN A 377 -0.67 -7.92 -11.16
N SER A 378 -1.25 -7.02 -10.39
CA SER A 378 -1.36 -5.61 -10.77
C SER A 378 -0.03 -4.86 -10.68
N ASP A 379 0.92 -5.27 -9.85
CA ASP A 379 2.23 -4.60 -9.76
C ASP A 379 3.16 -4.95 -10.93
N GLY A 380 2.71 -5.85 -11.81
CA GLY A 380 3.40 -6.20 -13.04
C GLY A 380 4.37 -7.35 -12.92
N HIS A 381 4.29 -8.15 -11.87
CA HIS A 381 5.09 -9.37 -11.70
C HIS A 381 4.29 -10.64 -12.01
N VAL A 382 5.02 -11.69 -12.32
CA VAL A 382 4.52 -13.06 -12.43
C VAL A 382 5.12 -13.89 -11.31
N LEU A 383 4.28 -14.60 -10.58
CA LEU A 383 4.67 -15.43 -9.43
C LEU A 383 4.41 -16.91 -9.74
N PHE A 384 5.27 -17.77 -9.21
CA PHE A 384 5.10 -19.21 -9.26
C PHE A 384 4.84 -19.79 -7.87
N PHE A 385 3.78 -20.59 -7.76
CA PHE A 385 3.43 -21.35 -6.57
C PHE A 385 3.39 -22.83 -6.90
N LYS A 386 4.35 -23.58 -6.37
CA LYS A 386 4.43 -25.02 -6.56
C LYS A 386 3.49 -25.73 -5.61
N ASN A 387 2.69 -26.64 -6.15
CA ASN A 387 1.87 -27.54 -5.36
C ASN A 387 2.70 -28.73 -4.86
N ILE A 388 2.90 -28.84 -3.57
CA ILE A 388 3.59 -29.95 -2.89
C ILE A 388 2.60 -30.97 -2.29
N GLY A 389 1.33 -30.80 -2.55
CA GLY A 389 0.26 -31.74 -2.18
C GLY A 389 -0.10 -32.68 -3.33
N ASN A 390 -1.35 -32.62 -3.73
CA ASN A 390 -1.88 -33.30 -4.92
C ASN A 390 -3.07 -32.50 -5.47
N ASN A 391 -3.59 -32.84 -6.65
CA ASN A 391 -4.68 -32.09 -7.29
C ASN A 391 -6.00 -32.06 -6.50
N ASN A 392 -6.25 -33.04 -5.64
CA ASN A 392 -7.45 -33.09 -4.80
C ASN A 392 -7.26 -32.39 -3.44
N ASN A 393 -6.02 -32.24 -2.98
CA ASN A 393 -5.67 -31.57 -1.74
C ASN A 393 -4.40 -30.75 -1.94
N PRO A 394 -4.50 -29.61 -2.62
CA PRO A 394 -3.36 -28.79 -2.98
C PRO A 394 -2.73 -28.12 -1.76
N ARG A 395 -1.39 -28.02 -1.79
CA ARG A 395 -0.59 -27.35 -0.76
C ARG A 395 0.50 -26.56 -1.47
N PHE A 396 0.37 -25.24 -1.50
CA PHE A 396 1.23 -24.37 -2.29
C PHE A 396 2.39 -23.78 -1.48
N ILE A 397 3.58 -23.84 -2.07
CA ILE A 397 4.74 -23.08 -1.60
C ILE A 397 5.11 -22.01 -2.63
N PRO A 398 5.40 -20.77 -2.19
CA PRO A 398 5.88 -19.74 -3.09
C PRO A 398 7.30 -20.09 -3.57
N LYS A 399 7.49 -20.02 -4.89
CA LYS A 399 8.78 -20.22 -5.55
C LYS A 399 9.41 -18.90 -6.02
N GLY A 400 8.73 -17.79 -5.78
CA GLY A 400 9.20 -16.47 -6.16
C GLY A 400 8.70 -16.02 -7.52
N ARG A 401 9.43 -15.09 -8.11
CA ARG A 401 9.09 -14.48 -9.39
C ARG A 401 9.54 -15.35 -10.56
N VAL A 402 8.69 -15.42 -11.57
CA VAL A 402 9.04 -16.07 -12.84
C VAL A 402 9.99 -15.16 -13.61
N GLN A 403 11.05 -15.77 -14.13
CA GLN A 403 12.08 -15.08 -14.90
C GLN A 403 12.02 -15.44 -16.37
N ALA A 404 12.39 -14.48 -17.21
CA ALA A 404 12.65 -14.66 -18.63
C ALA A 404 14.00 -14.05 -18.97
N ASP A 405 14.83 -14.77 -19.73
CA ASP A 405 16.22 -14.36 -20.03
C ASP A 405 17.01 -13.96 -18.76
N GLY A 406 16.80 -14.69 -17.66
CA GLY A 406 17.47 -14.47 -16.38
C GLY A 406 17.04 -13.21 -15.62
N LYS A 407 15.95 -12.55 -16.03
CA LYS A 407 15.39 -11.36 -15.38
C LYS A 407 13.95 -11.62 -14.96
N ASP A 408 13.54 -11.05 -13.84
CA ASP A 408 12.15 -11.10 -13.41
C ASP A 408 11.25 -10.51 -14.51
N ILE A 409 10.16 -11.20 -14.84
CA ILE A 409 9.12 -10.61 -15.67
C ILE A 409 8.49 -9.48 -14.88
N HIS A 410 8.70 -8.24 -15.36
CA HIS A 410 8.16 -7.03 -14.74
C HIS A 410 7.73 -6.05 -15.82
N ILE A 411 6.41 -5.90 -15.98
CA ILE A 411 5.81 -5.02 -16.98
C ILE A 411 4.98 -3.98 -16.25
N GLN A 412 5.18 -2.71 -16.61
CA GLN A 412 4.41 -1.58 -16.08
C GLN A 412 4.06 -0.62 -17.21
N ALA A 413 2.95 0.11 -17.06
CA ALA A 413 2.48 1.07 -18.06
C ALA A 413 3.49 2.20 -18.31
N GLY A 414 4.20 2.66 -17.27
CA GLY A 414 4.95 3.91 -17.37
C GLY A 414 4.03 5.13 -17.46
N TYR A 415 4.63 6.30 -17.56
CA TYR A 415 3.88 7.58 -17.49
C TYR A 415 2.90 7.80 -18.66
N SER A 416 3.10 7.14 -19.77
CA SER A 416 2.30 7.32 -21.01
C SER A 416 1.58 6.07 -21.46
N GLY A 417 1.73 4.93 -20.76
CA GLY A 417 1.24 3.63 -21.20
C GLY A 417 -0.18 3.28 -20.76
N SER A 418 -0.77 4.05 -19.84
CA SER A 418 -2.13 3.84 -19.36
C SER A 418 -3.06 4.95 -19.79
N VAL A 419 -4.29 4.60 -20.20
CA VAL A 419 -5.36 5.56 -20.48
C VAL A 419 -5.78 6.37 -19.26
N GLN A 420 -5.55 5.85 -18.05
CA GLN A 420 -5.81 6.54 -16.78
C GLN A 420 -4.65 7.47 -16.37
N GLY A 421 -3.58 7.48 -17.14
CA GLY A 421 -2.47 8.40 -16.97
C GLY A 421 -1.55 8.07 -15.80
N THR A 422 -0.86 9.09 -15.33
CA THR A 422 0.23 8.98 -14.33
C THR A 422 -0.12 8.18 -13.06
N PRO A 423 -1.34 8.24 -12.48
CA PRO A 423 -1.67 7.43 -11.30
C PRO A 423 -1.55 5.93 -11.50
N GLU A 424 -1.65 5.45 -12.75
CA GLU A 424 -1.52 4.03 -13.08
C GLU A 424 -0.18 3.65 -13.71
N SER A 425 0.77 4.57 -13.75
CA SER A 425 2.09 4.34 -14.37
C SER A 425 2.81 3.09 -13.85
N ARG A 426 2.46 2.64 -12.67
CA ARG A 426 3.11 1.54 -11.97
C ARG A 426 2.33 0.22 -11.99
N TRP A 427 1.14 0.23 -12.56
CA TRP A 427 0.34 -0.97 -12.71
C TRP A 427 0.73 -1.72 -13.98
N GLY A 428 0.77 -3.06 -13.90
CA GLY A 428 1.02 -3.95 -15.03
C GLY A 428 -0.22 -4.73 -15.43
N TYR A 429 -1.08 -5.11 -14.46
CA TYR A 429 -2.27 -5.93 -14.67
C TYR A 429 -1.99 -7.16 -15.52
N LEU A 430 -0.95 -7.92 -15.14
CA LEU A 430 -0.52 -9.06 -15.92
C LEU A 430 -1.53 -10.20 -15.89
N SER A 431 -1.84 -10.71 -17.07
CA SER A 431 -2.77 -11.82 -17.29
C SER A 431 -2.08 -12.94 -18.06
N PRO A 432 -1.40 -13.89 -17.38
CA PRO A 432 -0.73 -15.00 -18.03
C PRO A 432 -1.73 -16.06 -18.48
N THR A 433 -1.54 -16.56 -19.71
CA THR A 433 -2.09 -17.83 -20.18
C THR A 433 -0.93 -18.78 -20.41
N VAL A 434 -0.91 -19.90 -19.70
CA VAL A 434 0.17 -20.88 -19.80
C VAL A 434 -0.31 -22.04 -20.69
N VAL A 435 0.41 -22.28 -21.79
CA VAL A 435 0.03 -23.28 -22.81
C VAL A 435 1.27 -23.67 -23.62
N ASP A 436 1.35 -24.89 -24.12
CA ASP A 436 2.32 -25.27 -25.15
C ASP A 436 1.93 -24.58 -26.47
N TRP A 437 2.43 -23.38 -26.70
CA TRP A 437 2.13 -22.59 -27.90
C TRP A 437 2.97 -23.02 -29.12
N THR A 438 4.20 -23.41 -28.85
CA THR A 438 5.12 -23.82 -29.94
C THR A 438 4.91 -25.26 -30.40
N GLY A 439 4.17 -26.06 -29.67
CA GLY A 439 3.91 -27.47 -29.97
C GLY A 439 5.09 -28.38 -29.69
N ASP A 440 6.02 -27.98 -28.83
CA ASP A 440 7.22 -28.73 -28.47
C ASP A 440 7.08 -29.55 -27.17
N GLY A 441 5.91 -29.51 -26.54
CA GLY A 441 5.59 -30.21 -25.30
C GLY A 441 5.99 -29.44 -24.03
N LEU A 442 6.47 -28.22 -24.16
CA LEU A 442 6.85 -27.36 -23.04
C LEU A 442 5.83 -26.24 -22.81
N PRO A 443 5.52 -25.86 -21.56
CA PRO A 443 4.60 -24.77 -21.29
C PRO A 443 5.25 -23.41 -21.56
N ASP A 444 4.67 -22.65 -22.49
CA ASP A 444 5.00 -21.25 -22.78
C ASP A 444 4.05 -20.31 -22.02
N ILE A 445 4.36 -19.02 -22.00
CA ILE A 445 3.47 -18.00 -21.40
C ILE A 445 3.09 -16.95 -22.45
N ILE A 446 1.78 -16.81 -22.69
CA ILE A 446 1.21 -15.65 -23.41
C ILE A 446 0.76 -14.66 -22.34
N MET A 447 1.31 -13.46 -22.37
CA MET A 447 1.07 -12.43 -21.36
C MET A 447 0.29 -11.25 -21.95
N GLY A 448 -0.90 -10.99 -21.42
CA GLY A 448 -1.60 -9.72 -21.62
C GLY A 448 -1.21 -8.72 -20.52
N ASP A 449 -1.14 -7.43 -20.87
CA ASP A 449 -0.77 -6.39 -19.94
C ASP A 449 -1.65 -5.13 -20.04
N ILE A 450 -1.44 -4.16 -19.16
CA ILE A 450 -2.18 -2.89 -19.09
C ILE A 450 -2.10 -2.06 -20.38
N THR A 451 -1.06 -2.24 -21.19
CA THR A 451 -0.89 -1.48 -22.45
C THR A 451 -1.72 -2.03 -23.60
N GLY A 452 -2.46 -3.13 -23.35
CA GLY A 452 -3.27 -3.82 -24.34
C GLY A 452 -2.45 -4.66 -25.32
N LYS A 453 -1.19 -4.94 -25.02
CA LYS A 453 -0.30 -5.76 -25.82
C LYS A 453 -0.28 -7.19 -25.32
N TYR A 454 0.07 -8.09 -26.21
CA TYR A 454 0.40 -9.46 -25.88
C TYR A 454 1.90 -9.70 -26.11
N THR A 455 2.48 -10.46 -25.20
CA THR A 455 3.89 -10.85 -25.24
C THR A 455 4.00 -12.36 -25.07
N LEU A 456 4.76 -13.02 -25.93
CA LEU A 456 5.06 -14.44 -25.83
C LEU A 456 6.40 -14.66 -25.15
N TYR A 457 6.44 -15.54 -24.16
CA TYR A 457 7.63 -16.06 -23.52
C TYR A 457 7.74 -17.54 -23.81
N VAL A 458 8.65 -17.91 -24.71
CA VAL A 458 8.85 -19.30 -25.13
C VAL A 458 9.73 -20.03 -24.12
N ASN A 459 9.31 -21.21 -23.71
CA ASN A 459 10.11 -22.07 -22.84
C ASN A 459 11.17 -22.81 -23.66
N LYS A 460 12.45 -22.54 -23.37
CA LYS A 460 13.62 -23.20 -23.98
C LYS A 460 14.34 -24.14 -23.01
N GLY A 461 13.76 -24.34 -21.84
CA GLY A 461 14.27 -25.26 -20.84
C GLY A 461 13.90 -26.73 -21.10
N THR A 462 13.54 -27.39 -20.03
CA THR A 462 13.00 -28.76 -20.08
C THR A 462 11.61 -28.78 -19.41
N ARG A 463 10.95 -29.93 -19.48
CA ARG A 463 9.65 -30.12 -18.83
C ARG A 463 9.73 -29.97 -17.30
N THR A 464 10.86 -30.33 -16.70
CA THR A 464 11.10 -30.26 -15.23
C THR A 464 11.84 -29.00 -14.79
N GLU A 465 12.47 -28.28 -15.71
CA GLU A 465 13.19 -27.03 -15.47
C GLU A 465 12.83 -26.00 -16.54
N PRO A 466 11.65 -25.38 -16.47
CA PRO A 466 11.24 -24.34 -17.42
C PRO A 466 12.21 -23.16 -17.41
N LYS A 467 12.62 -22.70 -18.58
CA LYS A 467 13.46 -21.52 -18.78
C LYS A 467 12.88 -20.70 -19.92
N LEU A 468 12.27 -19.61 -19.57
CA LEU A 468 11.66 -18.71 -20.55
C LEU A 468 12.74 -17.87 -21.24
N ASP A 469 12.64 -17.79 -22.57
CA ASP A 469 13.46 -16.91 -23.40
C ASP A 469 13.02 -15.44 -23.29
N ALA A 470 13.78 -14.56 -23.90
CA ALA A 470 13.46 -13.13 -23.98
C ALA A 470 12.04 -12.90 -24.54
N PRO A 471 11.33 -11.84 -24.09
CA PRO A 471 9.98 -11.55 -24.55
C PRO A 471 9.92 -11.29 -26.05
N GLN A 472 8.93 -11.85 -26.69
CA GLN A 472 8.65 -11.66 -28.11
C GLN A 472 7.29 -11.00 -28.29
N PRO A 473 7.12 -10.02 -29.20
CA PRO A 473 5.81 -9.49 -29.54
C PRO A 473 4.91 -10.62 -30.07
N PHE A 474 3.66 -10.63 -29.63
CA PHE A 474 2.68 -11.62 -30.04
C PHE A 474 1.64 -11.03 -30.99
#